data_77a0fa938829586572e443974bc58285
#
_entry.id   77a0fa938829586572e443974bc58285
#
_cell.length_a   1.000
_cell.length_b   1.000
_cell.length_c   1.000
_cell.angle_alpha   90.00
_cell.angle_beta   90.00
_cell.angle_gamma   90.00
#
_symmetry.space_group_name_H-M   'P 1'
#
loop_
_entity.id
_entity.type
_entity.pdbx_description
1 polymer ?
#
loop_
_entity_poly.entity_id
_entity_poly.type
_entity_poly.pdbx_seq_one_letter_code
_entity_poly.pdbx_strand_id
1 'polypeptide(L)'
;MTHRHAQRLSRRTTLGLLFAAAAGVMAAGMPVAAQAQARGEVQVQIRIGYQKYGTLTLLKGRGTLEKRLAEQGVGVKWTEFPAGPVLLEGLNVGSIDFGTVGEAPPIFAQAAGANLVYVGNEPASPASEAIVVPKGSGLRTLADLKGKKIALNKGSNVHYLLLKALEKAGVAYADIQPVFLPPADARAAFERGSVDAWAIWDPFLAAAEKQLRARVLADGKGLVANYQFYLASRAYAEKNPEILRIVLDEVAKVDDWGRNNPDEVATILAAQTGLGKDVVALAASRYAYGVKPVSVDVIASQQRVADAFSSLKLIPKPIVVKDALLPARQLATSAK
;
A
#
# COMPACT_ATOMS: atom_id res chain seq x y z
N MET A 1 -20.35 -45.96 46.59
CA MET A 1 -21.39 -45.31 47.38
C MET A 1 -22.09 -44.33 46.45
N THR A 2 -23.16 -44.75 45.70
CA THR A 2 -24.58 -44.72 46.03
C THR A 2 -25.07 -43.29 46.30
N HIS A 3 -26.00 -42.68 45.54
CA HIS A 3 -27.38 -42.96 45.08
C HIS A 3 -27.79 -41.85 44.11
N ARG A 4 -28.30 -42.04 42.91
CA ARG A 4 -29.65 -42.38 42.42
C ARG A 4 -30.83 -41.64 43.10
N HIS A 5 -31.59 -40.87 42.27
CA HIS A 5 -33.04 -40.91 42.06
C HIS A 5 -33.43 -39.76 41.12
N ALA A 6 -34.00 -39.89 40.00
CA ALA A 6 -35.09 -40.61 39.31
C ALA A 6 -36.53 -40.12 39.69
N GLN A 7 -37.22 -39.73 38.60
CA GLN A 7 -38.67 -39.76 38.33
C GLN A 7 -39.54 -38.58 38.88
N ARG A 8 -40.61 -38.06 38.26
CA ARG A 8 -41.62 -38.69 37.42
C ARG A 8 -42.41 -37.66 36.59
N LEU A 9 -42.92 -38.15 35.47
CA LEU A 9 -44.04 -37.66 34.67
C LEU A 9 -45.32 -37.41 35.42
N SER A 10 -46.21 -36.49 34.95
CA SER A 10 -47.66 -36.66 35.00
C SER A 10 -48.34 -35.90 33.84
N ARG A 11 -49.11 -36.66 33.09
CA ARG A 11 -50.09 -36.30 32.05
C ARG A 11 -51.43 -35.88 32.71
N ARG A 12 -52.24 -35.09 31.94
CA ARG A 12 -53.74 -35.24 31.75
C ARG A 12 -54.24 -33.93 31.15
N THR A 13 -54.64 -33.87 29.88
CA THR A 13 -55.94 -34.16 29.21
C THR A 13 -57.19 -33.57 29.89
N THR A 14 -57.92 -32.72 29.14
CA THR A 14 -59.33 -32.82 28.67
C THR A 14 -59.80 -31.42 28.27
N LEU A 15 -60.26 -31.16 27.05
CA LEU A 15 -61.54 -31.36 26.34
C LEU A 15 -62.63 -30.35 26.75
N GLY A 16 -63.21 -29.64 25.77
CA GLY A 16 -64.53 -28.98 25.89
C GLY A 16 -64.69 -27.74 25.03
N LEU A 17 -65.11 -27.88 23.81
CA LEU A 17 -66.40 -27.57 23.12
C LEU A 17 -66.76 -26.11 22.88
N LEU A 18 -66.80 -25.76 21.60
CA LEU A 18 -67.79 -25.07 20.75
C LEU A 18 -68.66 -23.97 21.37
N PHE A 19 -68.57 -22.75 20.77
CA PHE A 19 -69.78 -22.01 20.34
C PHE A 19 -69.47 -21.17 19.15
N ALA A 20 -70.25 -21.35 18.11
CA ALA A 20 -70.30 -20.53 16.90
C ALA A 20 -71.22 -19.36 17.09
N ALA A 21 -70.89 -18.20 16.64
CA ALA A 21 -71.85 -17.18 16.15
C ALA A 21 -71.18 -16.22 15.14
N ALA A 22 -71.89 -16.09 14.06
CA ALA A 22 -71.54 -15.31 12.88
C ALA A 22 -71.71 -13.80 13.07
N ALA A 23 -71.04 -13.06 12.24
CA ALA A 23 -71.44 -11.88 11.46
C ALA A 23 -70.50 -10.68 11.60
N GLY A 24 -70.11 -10.13 10.49
CA GLY A 24 -69.53 -8.79 10.40
C GLY A 24 -68.39 -8.66 9.37
N VAL A 25 -68.77 -8.71 8.06
CA VAL A 25 -67.91 -8.22 6.97
C VAL A 25 -67.72 -6.72 7.16
N MET A 26 -66.46 -6.29 7.50
CA MET A 26 -65.98 -4.96 7.14
C MET A 26 -64.62 -5.13 6.50
N ALA A 27 -64.60 -5.03 5.18
CA ALA A 27 -63.39 -4.89 4.39
C ALA A 27 -62.84 -3.47 4.63
N ALA A 28 -61.95 -3.36 5.61
CA ALA A 28 -61.06 -2.22 5.71
C ALA A 28 -59.79 -2.56 4.90
N GLY A 29 -59.67 -1.99 3.73
CA GLY A 29 -58.46 -2.08 2.89
C GLY A 29 -57.25 -1.56 3.67
N MET A 30 -56.40 -2.46 4.16
CA MET A 30 -55.08 -2.11 4.57
C MET A 30 -54.27 -1.84 3.29
N PRO A 31 -53.60 -0.69 3.19
CA PRO A 31 -52.61 -0.53 2.13
C PRO A 31 -51.54 -1.59 2.40
N VAL A 32 -51.36 -2.50 1.46
CA VAL A 32 -50.16 -3.33 1.36
C VAL A 32 -49.04 -2.34 1.17
N ALA A 33 -48.41 -1.91 2.28
CA ALA A 33 -47.18 -1.24 2.23
C ALA A 33 -46.24 -2.25 1.55
N ALA A 34 -45.97 -1.99 0.26
CA ALA A 34 -44.94 -2.62 -0.49
C ALA A 34 -43.66 -2.41 0.34
N GLN A 35 -43.29 -3.41 1.12
CA GLN A 35 -41.91 -3.56 1.58
C GLN A 35 -41.11 -3.74 0.30
N ALA A 36 -40.70 -2.62 -0.30
CA ALA A 36 -39.58 -2.58 -1.16
C ALA A 36 -38.41 -3.08 -0.31
N GLN A 37 -38.20 -4.39 -0.32
CA GLN A 37 -36.93 -4.96 0.02
C GLN A 37 -35.94 -4.20 -0.85
N ALA A 38 -35.23 -3.26 -0.25
CA ALA A 38 -34.02 -2.74 -0.79
C ALA A 38 -33.12 -3.97 -0.97
N ARG A 39 -33.21 -4.60 -2.15
CA ARG A 39 -32.14 -5.44 -2.65
C ARG A 39 -30.95 -4.52 -2.57
N GLY A 40 -30.05 -4.76 -1.61
CA GLY A 40 -28.79 -4.06 -1.54
C GLY A 40 -28.15 -4.25 -2.91
N GLU A 41 -28.25 -3.21 -3.76
CA GLU A 41 -27.45 -3.16 -4.97
C GLU A 41 -26.04 -3.43 -4.51
N VAL A 42 -25.42 -4.45 -5.09
CA VAL A 42 -24.01 -4.72 -4.86
C VAL A 42 -23.30 -3.50 -5.43
N GLN A 43 -23.04 -2.54 -4.57
CA GLN A 43 -22.39 -1.31 -4.94
C GLN A 43 -21.02 -1.68 -5.48
N VAL A 44 -20.75 -1.35 -6.74
CA VAL A 44 -19.42 -1.54 -7.31
C VAL A 44 -18.43 -0.85 -6.38
N GLN A 45 -17.39 -1.54 -5.97
CA GLN A 45 -16.44 -1.01 -5.01
C GLN A 45 -15.03 -1.12 -5.57
N ILE A 46 -14.21 -0.08 -5.36
CA ILE A 46 -12.77 -0.16 -5.50
C ILE A 46 -12.12 -0.29 -4.11
N ARG A 47 -11.24 -1.28 -3.96
CA ARG A 47 -10.46 -1.52 -2.74
C ARG A 47 -9.04 -1.04 -2.97
N ILE A 48 -8.63 -0.02 -2.21
CA ILE A 48 -7.35 0.68 -2.40
C ILE A 48 -6.41 0.37 -1.23
N GLY A 49 -5.24 -0.19 -1.57
CA GLY A 49 -4.14 -0.36 -0.63
C GLY A 49 -3.26 0.89 -0.58
N TYR A 50 -2.91 1.35 0.61
CA TYR A 50 -2.03 2.49 0.80
C TYR A 50 -1.04 2.26 1.93
N GLN A 51 0.02 3.05 1.94
CA GLN A 51 1.01 3.12 3.00
C GLN A 51 0.99 4.54 3.59
N LYS A 52 1.54 4.74 4.78
CA LYS A 52 1.52 6.05 5.47
C LYS A 52 2.45 7.08 4.84
N TYR A 53 2.41 7.24 3.52
CA TYR A 53 3.15 8.26 2.77
C TYR A 53 2.51 8.52 1.40
N GLY A 54 2.96 9.59 0.74
CA GLY A 54 2.67 9.86 -0.67
C GLY A 54 1.24 10.27 -0.95
N THR A 55 0.91 10.35 -2.24
CA THR A 55 -0.33 10.95 -2.74
C THR A 55 -1.58 10.20 -2.32
N LEU A 56 -1.56 8.85 -2.22
CA LEU A 56 -2.76 8.11 -1.79
C LEU A 56 -3.16 8.42 -0.34
N THR A 57 -2.21 8.70 0.54
CA THR A 57 -2.50 9.13 1.92
C THR A 57 -3.16 10.51 1.93
N LEU A 58 -2.70 11.42 1.08
CA LEU A 58 -3.31 12.74 0.91
C LEU A 58 -4.71 12.63 0.29
N LEU A 59 -4.87 11.84 -0.75
CA LEU A 59 -6.15 11.60 -1.43
C LEU A 59 -7.20 11.07 -0.45
N LYS A 60 -6.83 10.06 0.35
CA LYS A 60 -7.67 9.52 1.43
C LYS A 60 -8.03 10.61 2.46
N GLY A 61 -7.04 11.39 2.90
CA GLY A 61 -7.27 12.46 3.89
C GLY A 61 -8.18 13.59 3.39
N ARG A 62 -8.23 13.83 2.09
CA ARG A 62 -9.08 14.85 1.46
C ARG A 62 -10.50 14.34 1.15
N GLY A 63 -10.70 13.04 0.99
CA GLY A 63 -12.00 12.43 0.70
C GLY A 63 -12.60 12.84 -0.65
N THR A 64 -11.79 13.31 -1.61
CA THR A 64 -12.27 13.78 -2.91
C THR A 64 -12.60 12.63 -3.85
N LEU A 65 -11.88 11.53 -3.76
CA LEU A 65 -12.13 10.34 -4.56
C LEU A 65 -13.48 9.70 -4.22
N GLU A 66 -13.77 9.57 -2.92
CA GLU A 66 -15.04 9.01 -2.43
C GLU A 66 -16.24 9.80 -2.98
N LYS A 67 -16.15 11.13 -2.92
CA LYS A 67 -17.20 12.02 -3.44
C LYS A 67 -17.41 11.82 -4.94
N ARG A 68 -16.31 11.82 -5.71
CA ARG A 68 -16.38 11.68 -7.17
C ARG A 68 -16.89 10.31 -7.62
N LEU A 69 -16.49 9.24 -6.94
CA LEU A 69 -16.94 7.88 -7.27
C LEU A 69 -18.36 7.59 -6.80
N ALA A 70 -18.81 8.21 -5.70
CA ALA A 70 -20.19 8.09 -5.21
C ALA A 70 -21.21 8.59 -6.25
N GLU A 71 -20.88 9.63 -7.04
CA GLU A 71 -21.70 10.13 -8.15
C GLU A 71 -21.93 9.08 -9.25
N GLN A 72 -21.09 8.04 -9.29
CA GLN A 72 -21.16 6.92 -10.22
C GLN A 72 -21.63 5.61 -9.56
N GLY A 73 -22.12 5.68 -8.33
CA GLY A 73 -22.54 4.51 -7.58
C GLY A 73 -21.40 3.59 -7.18
N VAL A 74 -20.15 4.08 -7.12
CA VAL A 74 -18.96 3.31 -6.76
C VAL A 74 -18.47 3.67 -5.36
N GLY A 75 -18.38 2.68 -4.48
CA GLY A 75 -17.80 2.84 -3.15
C GLY A 75 -16.26 2.75 -3.16
N VAL A 76 -15.60 3.36 -2.17
CA VAL A 76 -14.15 3.27 -1.97
C VAL A 76 -13.86 2.64 -0.62
N LYS A 77 -13.00 1.62 -0.60
CA LYS A 77 -12.50 1.01 0.64
C LYS A 77 -10.99 1.13 0.70
N TRP A 78 -10.49 1.74 1.78
CA TRP A 78 -9.07 1.89 2.02
C TRP A 78 -8.55 0.81 2.98
N THR A 79 -7.38 0.26 2.67
CA THR A 79 -6.67 -0.69 3.53
C THR A 79 -5.21 -0.24 3.67
N GLU A 80 -4.78 -0.05 4.93
CA GLU A 80 -3.41 0.33 5.24
C GLU A 80 -2.49 -0.89 5.26
N PHE A 81 -1.28 -0.72 4.71
CA PHE A 81 -0.22 -1.71 4.72
C PHE A 81 1.08 -1.10 5.26
N PRO A 82 1.88 -1.86 6.02
CA PRO A 82 3.12 -1.36 6.61
C PRO A 82 4.25 -1.20 5.59
N ALA A 83 4.18 -1.87 4.44
CA ALA A 83 5.21 -1.85 3.40
C ALA A 83 4.67 -2.36 2.05
N GLY A 84 5.38 -2.03 0.96
CA GLY A 84 5.02 -2.40 -0.41
C GLY A 84 4.90 -3.91 -0.68
N PRO A 85 5.83 -4.76 -0.23
CA PRO A 85 5.72 -6.20 -0.47
C PRO A 85 4.41 -6.80 0.03
N VAL A 86 4.00 -6.52 1.28
CA VAL A 86 2.73 -7.04 1.83
C VAL A 86 1.49 -6.38 1.20
N LEU A 87 1.61 -5.15 0.68
CA LEU A 87 0.53 -4.54 -0.11
C LEU A 87 0.31 -5.34 -1.40
N LEU A 88 1.37 -5.75 -2.09
CA LEU A 88 1.25 -6.54 -3.32
C LEU A 88 0.83 -7.99 -3.07
N GLU A 89 1.09 -8.56 -1.91
CA GLU A 89 0.45 -9.80 -1.47
C GLU A 89 -1.07 -9.61 -1.38
N GLY A 90 -1.51 -8.50 -0.76
CA GLY A 90 -2.92 -8.11 -0.72
C GLY A 90 -3.56 -7.95 -2.10
N LEU A 91 -2.83 -7.36 -3.06
CA LEU A 91 -3.27 -7.23 -4.45
C LEU A 91 -3.37 -8.62 -5.12
N ASN A 92 -2.39 -9.47 -4.93
CA ASN A 92 -2.33 -10.81 -5.53
C ASN A 92 -3.45 -11.73 -5.05
N VAL A 93 -3.79 -11.69 -3.75
CA VAL A 93 -4.90 -12.49 -3.20
C VAL A 93 -6.27 -11.83 -3.37
N GLY A 94 -6.33 -10.67 -4.03
CA GLY A 94 -7.58 -9.97 -4.33
C GLY A 94 -8.23 -9.32 -3.11
N SER A 95 -7.49 -9.00 -2.05
CA SER A 95 -8.01 -8.21 -0.92
C SER A 95 -8.06 -6.71 -1.22
N ILE A 96 -7.27 -6.25 -2.17
CA ILE A 96 -7.32 -4.92 -2.78
C ILE A 96 -7.27 -5.02 -4.31
N ASP A 97 -7.68 -3.96 -5.00
CA ASP A 97 -7.76 -3.88 -6.46
C ASP A 97 -6.69 -2.97 -7.05
N PHE A 98 -6.26 -1.98 -6.27
CA PHE A 98 -5.36 -0.90 -6.66
C PHE A 98 -4.50 -0.47 -5.46
N GLY A 99 -3.30 0.03 -5.73
CA GLY A 99 -2.43 0.57 -4.68
C GLY A 99 -1.15 1.18 -5.22
N THR A 100 -0.37 1.79 -4.31
CA THR A 100 0.92 2.39 -4.64
C THR A 100 2.04 1.72 -3.85
N VAL A 101 3.14 1.48 -4.55
CA VAL A 101 4.38 0.95 -3.99
C VAL A 101 5.57 1.54 -4.74
N GLY A 102 6.76 1.39 -4.19
CA GLY A 102 7.98 1.77 -4.89
C GLY A 102 8.42 0.79 -5.98
N GLU A 103 9.64 0.96 -6.47
CA GLU A 103 10.15 0.27 -7.66
C GLU A 103 10.47 -1.22 -7.46
N ALA A 104 10.89 -1.66 -6.27
CA ALA A 104 11.30 -3.04 -6.08
C ALA A 104 10.14 -4.02 -5.79
N PRO A 105 9.12 -3.70 -5.00
CA PRO A 105 8.04 -4.66 -4.67
C PRO A 105 7.37 -5.29 -5.90
N PRO A 106 7.08 -4.57 -7.01
CA PRO A 106 6.46 -5.17 -8.19
C PRO A 106 7.33 -6.25 -8.84
N ILE A 107 8.65 -6.12 -8.77
CA ILE A 107 9.61 -7.08 -9.31
C ILE A 107 9.49 -8.41 -8.57
N PHE A 108 9.45 -8.36 -7.23
CA PHE A 108 9.27 -9.56 -6.41
C PHE A 108 7.91 -10.20 -6.62
N ALA A 109 6.84 -9.40 -6.68
CA ALA A 109 5.48 -9.89 -6.91
C ALA A 109 5.34 -10.55 -8.28
N GLN A 110 5.84 -9.93 -9.35
CA GLN A 110 5.81 -10.49 -10.71
C GLN A 110 6.66 -11.78 -10.79
N ALA A 111 7.84 -11.81 -10.17
CA ALA A 111 8.68 -13.02 -10.13
C ALA A 111 8.01 -14.17 -9.37
N ALA A 112 7.18 -13.87 -8.37
CA ALA A 112 6.34 -14.83 -7.66
C ALA A 112 5.06 -15.21 -8.42
N GLY A 113 4.79 -14.63 -9.60
CA GLY A 113 3.65 -14.97 -10.44
C GLY A 113 2.40 -14.12 -10.20
N ALA A 114 2.49 -13.00 -9.49
CA ALA A 114 1.36 -12.10 -9.30
C ALA A 114 0.89 -11.50 -10.64
N ASN A 115 -0.42 -11.51 -10.86
CA ASN A 115 -1.05 -10.97 -12.08
C ASN A 115 -1.45 -9.51 -11.85
N LEU A 116 -0.44 -8.63 -11.84
CA LEU A 116 -0.56 -7.19 -11.67
C LEU A 116 -0.26 -6.42 -12.95
N VAL A 117 -0.67 -5.16 -12.99
CA VAL A 117 -0.34 -4.24 -14.09
C VAL A 117 0.06 -2.87 -13.54
N TYR A 118 1.04 -2.25 -14.21
CA TYR A 118 1.43 -0.86 -13.96
C TYR A 118 0.42 0.05 -14.66
N VAL A 119 -0.18 0.98 -13.92
CA VAL A 119 -1.17 1.94 -14.44
C VAL A 119 -0.72 3.39 -14.36
N GLY A 120 0.37 3.68 -13.65
CA GLY A 120 0.97 5.01 -13.56
C GLY A 120 2.22 4.99 -12.69
N ASN A 121 2.98 6.08 -12.72
CA ASN A 121 4.12 6.31 -11.82
C ASN A 121 4.27 7.78 -11.45
N GLU A 122 4.80 8.03 -10.26
CA GLU A 122 5.30 9.34 -9.85
C GLU A 122 6.70 9.57 -10.40
N PRO A 123 7.18 10.83 -10.48
CA PRO A 123 8.57 11.12 -10.80
C PRO A 123 9.54 10.49 -9.81
N ALA A 124 10.82 10.44 -10.18
CA ALA A 124 11.88 9.94 -9.32
C ALA A 124 12.02 10.76 -8.03
N SER A 125 12.12 10.07 -6.89
CA SER A 125 12.27 10.67 -5.54
C SER A 125 13.47 10.07 -4.79
N PRO A 126 14.68 10.13 -5.32
CA PRO A 126 15.84 9.42 -4.74
C PRO A 126 16.22 9.90 -3.34
N ALA A 127 15.87 11.14 -2.97
CA ALA A 127 16.14 11.68 -1.63
C ALA A 127 15.21 11.15 -0.55
N SER A 128 14.09 10.51 -0.91
CA SER A 128 13.10 10.02 0.06
C SER A 128 13.42 8.65 0.64
N GLU A 129 14.60 8.11 0.37
CA GLU A 129 15.14 6.91 0.98
C GLU A 129 16.65 7.03 1.24
N ALA A 130 17.13 6.36 2.27
CA ALA A 130 18.53 6.43 2.65
C ALA A 130 18.97 5.21 3.47
N ILE A 131 20.29 5.04 3.55
CA ILE A 131 20.97 4.23 4.55
C ILE A 131 21.39 5.18 5.66
N VAL A 132 20.86 4.96 6.87
CA VAL A 132 21.17 5.76 8.06
C VAL A 132 21.97 4.96 9.07
N VAL A 133 22.76 5.67 9.85
CA VAL A 133 23.57 5.12 10.94
C VAL A 133 23.33 5.91 12.23
N PRO A 134 23.54 5.34 13.41
CA PRO A 134 23.44 6.08 14.68
C PRO A 134 24.34 7.33 14.67
N LYS A 135 23.93 8.39 15.37
CA LYS A 135 24.67 9.66 15.45
C LYS A 135 26.15 9.46 15.82
N GLY A 136 26.44 8.58 16.75
CA GLY A 136 27.79 8.28 17.24
C GLY A 136 28.52 7.19 16.44
N SER A 137 27.93 6.67 15.35
CA SER A 137 28.52 5.60 14.55
C SER A 137 29.86 6.01 13.93
N GLY A 138 30.83 5.11 13.97
CA GLY A 138 32.11 5.23 13.28
C GLY A 138 32.05 5.01 11.77
N LEU A 139 30.92 4.49 11.24
CA LEU A 139 30.74 4.29 9.79
C LEU A 139 30.68 5.64 9.08
N ARG A 140 31.57 5.89 8.12
CA ARG A 140 31.71 7.17 7.40
C ARG A 140 31.45 7.05 5.92
N THR A 141 31.73 5.89 5.35
CA THR A 141 31.62 5.59 3.92
C THR A 141 30.77 4.34 3.69
N LEU A 142 30.32 4.13 2.46
CA LEU A 142 29.61 2.92 2.08
C LEU A 142 30.49 1.64 2.21
N ALA A 143 31.80 1.78 2.05
CA ALA A 143 32.74 0.66 2.22
C ALA A 143 32.77 0.13 3.68
N ASP A 144 32.45 0.99 4.66
CA ASP A 144 32.40 0.60 6.08
C ASP A 144 31.23 -0.33 6.40
N LEU A 145 30.29 -0.52 5.45
CA LEU A 145 29.17 -1.45 5.58
C LEU A 145 29.61 -2.92 5.52
N LYS A 146 30.85 -3.20 5.06
CA LYS A 146 31.38 -4.57 5.05
C LYS A 146 31.39 -5.19 6.44
N GLY A 147 30.81 -6.40 6.57
CA GLY A 147 30.66 -7.14 7.83
C GLY A 147 29.55 -6.62 8.75
N LYS A 148 28.83 -5.56 8.40
CA LYS A 148 27.85 -4.90 9.28
C LYS A 148 26.46 -5.52 9.19
N LYS A 149 25.71 -5.39 10.28
CA LYS A 149 24.28 -5.73 10.36
C LYS A 149 23.46 -4.56 9.88
N ILE A 150 22.72 -4.75 8.77
CA ILE A 150 21.94 -3.71 8.14
C ILE A 150 20.47 -4.09 8.15
N ALA A 151 19.65 -3.35 8.92
CA ALA A 151 18.20 -3.54 8.91
C ALA A 151 17.59 -2.99 7.61
N LEU A 152 16.67 -3.74 7.04
CA LEU A 152 15.89 -3.31 5.87
C LEU A 152 14.65 -4.18 5.71
N ASN A 153 13.67 -3.70 4.95
CA ASN A 153 12.53 -4.52 4.53
C ASN A 153 12.85 -5.26 3.23
N LYS A 154 12.80 -6.61 3.27
CA LYS A 154 13.11 -7.46 2.10
C LYS A 154 12.20 -7.16 0.92
N GLY A 155 12.76 -6.97 -0.27
CA GLY A 155 11.99 -6.74 -1.48
C GLY A 155 11.38 -5.33 -1.60
N SER A 156 11.72 -4.41 -0.70
CA SER A 156 11.35 -2.99 -0.80
C SER A 156 12.39 -2.18 -1.57
N ASN A 157 12.09 -0.91 -1.86
CA ASN A 157 13.00 0.02 -2.56
C ASN A 157 14.37 0.07 -1.93
N VAL A 158 14.43 0.18 -0.59
CA VAL A 158 15.71 0.28 0.13
C VAL A 158 16.53 -1.00 0.07
N HIS A 159 15.93 -2.11 -0.34
CA HIS A 159 16.72 -3.29 -0.69
C HIS A 159 17.50 -3.04 -2.00
N TYR A 160 16.87 -2.41 -2.99
CA TYR A 160 17.54 -2.00 -4.22
C TYR A 160 18.57 -0.89 -3.97
N LEU A 161 18.22 0.12 -3.19
CA LEU A 161 19.17 1.15 -2.74
C LEU A 161 20.41 0.53 -2.11
N LEU A 162 20.24 -0.43 -1.20
CA LEU A 162 21.37 -1.10 -0.55
C LEU A 162 22.23 -1.84 -1.56
N LEU A 163 21.65 -2.58 -2.51
CA LEU A 163 22.41 -3.25 -3.58
C LEU A 163 23.26 -2.26 -4.38
N LYS A 164 22.67 -1.15 -4.79
CA LYS A 164 23.37 -0.12 -5.59
C LYS A 164 24.43 0.64 -4.78
N ALA A 165 24.19 0.84 -3.49
CA ALA A 165 25.17 1.44 -2.58
C ALA A 165 26.40 0.53 -2.38
N LEU A 166 26.17 -0.76 -2.19
CA LEU A 166 27.24 -1.76 -2.05
C LEU A 166 28.03 -1.92 -3.36
N GLU A 167 27.34 -1.99 -4.51
CA GLU A 167 27.97 -2.03 -5.84
C GLU A 167 28.92 -0.83 -6.04
N LYS A 168 28.46 0.39 -5.74
CA LYS A 168 29.26 1.61 -5.81
C LYS A 168 30.51 1.57 -4.90
N ALA A 169 30.39 0.92 -3.75
CA ALA A 169 31.48 0.78 -2.78
C ALA A 169 32.42 -0.39 -3.07
N GLY A 170 32.13 -1.23 -4.07
CA GLY A 170 32.89 -2.46 -4.32
C GLY A 170 32.74 -3.51 -3.21
N VAL A 171 31.63 -3.48 -2.45
CA VAL A 171 31.30 -4.44 -1.38
C VAL A 171 30.33 -5.48 -1.91
N ALA A 172 30.67 -6.75 -1.80
CA ALA A 172 29.75 -7.81 -2.21
C ALA A 172 28.55 -7.90 -1.24
N TYR A 173 27.35 -8.20 -1.77
CA TYR A 173 26.16 -8.39 -0.91
C TYR A 173 26.34 -9.51 0.13
N ALA A 174 27.14 -10.52 -0.19
CA ALA A 174 27.51 -11.59 0.73
C ALA A 174 28.44 -11.14 1.88
N ASP A 175 29.08 -9.99 1.74
CA ASP A 175 29.99 -9.44 2.76
C ASP A 175 29.28 -8.63 3.85
N ILE A 176 27.95 -8.47 3.77
CA ILE A 176 27.15 -7.80 4.80
C ILE A 176 26.23 -8.80 5.51
N GLN A 177 25.61 -8.37 6.62
CA GLN A 177 24.62 -9.14 7.34
C GLN A 177 23.24 -8.44 7.22
N PRO A 178 22.42 -8.74 6.19
CA PRO A 178 21.10 -8.14 6.07
C PRO A 178 20.15 -8.69 7.14
N VAL A 179 19.49 -7.79 7.85
CA VAL A 179 18.48 -8.11 8.88
C VAL A 179 17.13 -7.68 8.37
N PHE A 180 16.31 -8.64 7.93
CA PHE A 180 15.02 -8.36 7.30
C PHE A 180 13.94 -8.14 8.36
N LEU A 181 13.49 -6.90 8.48
CA LEU A 181 12.51 -6.45 9.45
C LEU A 181 11.47 -5.52 8.80
N PRO A 182 10.21 -5.55 9.27
CA PRO A 182 9.26 -4.47 8.99
C PRO A 182 9.78 -3.13 9.54
N PRO A 183 9.33 -1.97 9.00
CA PRO A 183 9.87 -0.67 9.40
C PRO A 183 9.83 -0.38 10.91
N ALA A 184 8.75 -0.74 11.61
CA ALA A 184 8.62 -0.51 13.05
C ALA A 184 9.63 -1.33 13.86
N ASP A 185 9.83 -2.62 13.51
CA ASP A 185 10.79 -3.51 14.18
C ASP A 185 12.23 -3.12 13.86
N ALA A 186 12.48 -2.70 12.60
CA ALA A 186 13.77 -2.17 12.16
C ALA A 186 14.14 -0.91 12.95
N ARG A 187 13.18 0.02 13.15
CA ARG A 187 13.35 1.18 14.01
C ARG A 187 13.77 0.77 15.43
N ALA A 188 13.02 -0.14 16.03
CA ALA A 188 13.30 -0.60 17.39
C ALA A 188 14.68 -1.31 17.50
N ALA A 189 15.09 -2.09 16.49
CA ALA A 189 16.40 -2.72 16.42
C ALA A 189 17.51 -1.67 16.29
N PHE A 190 17.30 -0.63 15.49
CA PHE A 190 18.23 0.47 15.30
C PHE A 190 18.40 1.31 16.59
N GLU A 191 17.31 1.66 17.26
CA GLU A 191 17.34 2.40 18.54
C GLU A 191 18.09 1.65 19.63
N ARG A 192 17.95 0.32 19.69
CA ARG A 192 18.66 -0.53 20.68
C ARG A 192 20.11 -0.85 20.30
N GLY A 193 20.58 -0.39 19.13
CA GLY A 193 21.92 -0.74 18.64
C GLY A 193 22.10 -2.21 18.26
N SER A 194 21.02 -2.94 17.98
CA SER A 194 21.06 -4.33 17.54
C SER A 194 21.49 -4.48 16.08
N VAL A 195 21.48 -3.39 15.33
CA VAL A 195 21.98 -3.26 13.96
C VAL A 195 22.87 -2.03 13.82
N ASP A 196 23.82 -2.09 12.89
CA ASP A 196 24.81 -1.03 12.68
C ASP A 196 24.28 0.09 11.76
N ALA A 197 23.38 -0.25 10.85
CA ALA A 197 22.76 0.65 9.89
C ALA A 197 21.31 0.24 9.62
N TRP A 198 20.54 1.18 9.09
CA TRP A 198 19.16 0.97 8.69
C TRP A 198 18.91 1.59 7.32
N ALA A 199 18.51 0.80 6.34
CA ALA A 199 18.05 1.26 5.05
C ALA A 199 16.53 1.47 5.11
N ILE A 200 16.07 2.72 4.88
CA ILE A 200 14.68 3.11 5.15
C ILE A 200 14.24 4.28 4.26
N TRP A 201 12.92 4.41 4.07
CA TRP A 201 12.26 5.46 3.32
C TRP A 201 11.44 6.41 4.20
N ASP A 202 11.01 7.54 3.64
CA ASP A 202 10.13 8.50 4.32
C ASP A 202 8.71 7.93 4.53
N PRO A 203 8.02 8.26 5.63
CA PRO A 203 8.43 9.22 6.67
C PRO A 203 9.33 8.65 7.78
N PHE A 204 9.65 7.35 7.74
CA PHE A 204 10.53 6.73 8.74
C PHE A 204 11.95 7.31 8.70
N LEU A 205 12.45 7.66 7.50
CA LEU A 205 13.74 8.33 7.34
C LEU A 205 13.75 9.69 8.07
N ALA A 206 12.77 10.53 7.79
CA ALA A 206 12.64 11.82 8.46
C ALA A 206 12.48 11.67 9.98
N ALA A 207 11.72 10.66 10.44
CA ALA A 207 11.61 10.35 11.85
C ALA A 207 12.94 9.90 12.46
N ALA A 208 13.73 9.09 11.76
CA ALA A 208 15.06 8.69 12.21
C ALA A 208 16.00 9.90 12.36
N GLU A 209 15.99 10.82 11.41
CA GLU A 209 16.80 12.03 11.46
C GLU A 209 16.36 12.98 12.60
N LYS A 210 15.05 13.27 12.70
CA LYS A 210 14.52 14.24 13.67
C LYS A 210 14.49 13.73 15.11
N GLN A 211 14.04 12.47 15.29
CA GLN A 211 13.78 11.93 16.62
C GLN A 211 14.97 11.13 17.17
N LEU A 212 15.69 10.39 16.30
CA LEU A 212 16.85 9.57 16.73
C LEU A 212 18.19 10.25 16.44
N ARG A 213 18.16 11.40 15.76
CA ARG A 213 19.37 12.09 15.30
C ARG A 213 20.27 11.18 14.48
N ALA A 214 19.66 10.25 13.73
CA ALA A 214 20.37 9.38 12.82
C ALA A 214 21.09 10.21 11.75
N ARG A 215 22.26 9.75 11.33
CA ARG A 215 23.04 10.38 10.28
C ARG A 215 22.84 9.62 8.98
N VAL A 216 22.52 10.32 7.91
CA VAL A 216 22.47 9.76 6.57
C VAL A 216 23.88 9.40 6.14
N LEU A 217 24.11 8.12 5.83
CA LEU A 217 25.36 7.63 5.26
C LEU A 217 25.36 7.83 3.73
N ALA A 218 24.25 7.48 3.09
CA ALA A 218 23.97 7.75 1.68
C ALA A 218 22.45 7.78 1.45
N ASP A 219 21.98 8.65 0.58
CA ASP A 219 20.63 8.64 0.02
C ASP A 219 20.61 8.01 -1.39
N GLY A 220 19.45 7.99 -2.04
CA GLY A 220 19.29 7.41 -3.37
C GLY A 220 19.92 8.24 -4.52
N LYS A 221 20.34 9.49 -4.27
CA LYS A 221 20.86 10.36 -5.32
C LYS A 221 22.11 9.79 -5.99
N GLY A 222 22.06 9.64 -7.32
CA GLY A 222 23.15 9.05 -8.09
C GLY A 222 23.32 7.54 -7.89
N LEU A 223 22.37 6.87 -7.21
CA LEU A 223 22.32 5.43 -7.00
C LEU A 223 21.07 4.80 -7.62
N VAL A 224 19.88 5.32 -7.29
CA VAL A 224 18.59 4.79 -7.70
C VAL A 224 17.62 5.91 -8.05
N ALA A 225 16.59 5.61 -8.82
CA ALA A 225 15.54 6.57 -9.15
C ALA A 225 14.50 6.69 -8.03
N ASN A 226 14.23 5.60 -7.37
CA ASN A 226 13.16 5.48 -6.36
C ASN A 226 11.81 5.97 -6.89
N TYR A 227 11.37 5.38 -8.01
CA TYR A 227 10.02 5.62 -8.55
C TYR A 227 8.96 5.05 -7.61
N GLN A 228 7.82 5.74 -7.56
CA GLN A 228 6.58 5.19 -7.00
C GLN A 228 5.66 4.78 -8.15
N PHE A 229 5.11 3.57 -8.07
CA PHE A 229 4.21 3.03 -9.07
C PHE A 229 2.80 2.86 -8.53
N TYR A 230 1.84 3.17 -9.36
CA TYR A 230 0.44 2.79 -9.18
C TYR A 230 0.21 1.48 -9.91
N LEU A 231 -0.34 0.50 -9.19
CA LEU A 231 -0.56 -0.85 -9.67
C LEU A 231 -2.01 -1.26 -9.44
N ALA A 232 -2.52 -2.06 -10.34
CA ALA A 232 -3.82 -2.71 -10.19
C ALA A 232 -3.70 -4.22 -10.42
N SER A 233 -4.64 -5.01 -9.91
CA SER A 233 -4.80 -6.36 -10.40
C SER A 233 -5.22 -6.31 -11.87
N ARG A 234 -4.66 -7.19 -12.71
CA ARG A 234 -4.98 -7.19 -14.15
C ARG A 234 -6.49 -7.36 -14.38
N ALA A 235 -7.11 -8.28 -13.65
CA ALA A 235 -8.55 -8.54 -13.78
C ALA A 235 -9.40 -7.30 -13.45
N TYR A 236 -9.02 -6.52 -12.44
CA TYR A 236 -9.73 -5.28 -12.11
C TYR A 236 -9.50 -4.21 -13.18
N ALA A 237 -8.26 -4.06 -13.63
CA ALA A 237 -7.90 -3.06 -14.65
C ALA A 237 -8.60 -3.29 -15.99
N GLU A 238 -8.72 -4.54 -16.40
CA GLU A 238 -9.43 -4.92 -17.65
C GLU A 238 -10.96 -4.72 -17.53
N LYS A 239 -11.52 -4.97 -16.35
CA LYS A 239 -12.96 -4.87 -16.11
C LYS A 239 -13.42 -3.43 -15.84
N ASN A 240 -12.59 -2.61 -15.18
CA ASN A 240 -12.99 -1.30 -14.65
C ASN A 240 -12.01 -0.18 -15.07
N PRO A 241 -11.65 -0.04 -16.36
CA PRO A 241 -10.66 0.93 -16.80
C PRO A 241 -11.10 2.39 -16.50
N GLU A 242 -12.39 2.70 -16.59
CA GLU A 242 -12.93 4.04 -16.31
C GLU A 242 -12.79 4.42 -14.82
N ILE A 243 -12.98 3.46 -13.91
CA ILE A 243 -12.80 3.71 -12.48
C ILE A 243 -11.32 4.01 -12.22
N LEU A 244 -10.39 3.23 -12.79
CA LEU A 244 -8.96 3.50 -12.66
C LEU A 244 -8.55 4.85 -13.22
N ARG A 245 -9.14 5.26 -14.36
CA ARG A 245 -8.91 6.60 -14.93
C ARG A 245 -9.33 7.68 -13.94
N ILE A 246 -10.51 7.57 -13.33
CA ILE A 246 -10.98 8.52 -12.32
C ILE A 246 -10.04 8.57 -11.12
N VAL A 247 -9.57 7.41 -10.65
CA VAL A 247 -8.61 7.36 -9.53
C VAL A 247 -7.31 8.10 -9.89
N LEU A 248 -6.74 7.84 -11.07
CA LEU A 248 -5.51 8.50 -11.52
C LEU A 248 -5.70 9.99 -11.76
N ASP A 249 -6.87 10.42 -12.27
CA ASP A 249 -7.22 11.84 -12.39
C ASP A 249 -7.29 12.54 -11.02
N GLU A 250 -7.86 11.88 -9.99
CA GLU A 250 -7.90 12.44 -8.64
C GLU A 250 -6.49 12.45 -7.99
N VAL A 251 -5.67 11.43 -8.26
CA VAL A 251 -4.25 11.43 -7.87
C VAL A 251 -3.55 12.64 -8.48
N ALA A 252 -3.70 12.88 -9.79
CA ALA A 252 -3.07 14.02 -10.47
C ALA A 252 -3.50 15.36 -9.87
N LYS A 253 -4.79 15.54 -9.53
CA LYS A 253 -5.28 16.75 -8.87
C LYS A 253 -4.68 16.95 -7.48
N VAL A 254 -4.51 15.86 -6.73
CA VAL A 254 -3.88 15.92 -5.40
C VAL A 254 -2.40 16.21 -5.50
N ASP A 255 -1.71 15.69 -6.52
CA ASP A 255 -0.32 16.02 -6.81
C ASP A 255 -0.13 17.50 -7.14
N ASP A 256 -0.98 18.04 -8.04
CA ASP A 256 -0.96 19.46 -8.39
C ASP A 256 -1.23 20.36 -7.18
N TRP A 257 -2.20 19.99 -6.37
CA TRP A 257 -2.50 20.70 -5.14
C TRP A 257 -1.34 20.57 -4.13
N GLY A 258 -0.77 19.36 -3.94
CA GLY A 258 0.30 19.09 -2.97
C GLY A 258 1.56 19.90 -3.23
N ARG A 259 1.93 20.07 -4.51
CA ARG A 259 3.07 20.93 -4.88
C ARG A 259 2.93 22.37 -4.41
N ASN A 260 1.71 22.89 -4.39
CA ASN A 260 1.43 24.29 -4.08
C ASN A 260 1.01 24.55 -2.62
N ASN A 261 0.80 23.48 -1.81
CA ASN A 261 0.25 23.60 -0.47
C ASN A 261 1.04 22.75 0.56
N PRO A 262 2.38 22.93 0.70
CA PRO A 262 3.23 22.06 1.51
C PRO A 262 2.83 22.04 3.00
N ASP A 263 2.35 23.15 3.56
CA ASP A 263 1.90 23.23 4.95
C ASP A 263 0.63 22.43 5.21
N GLU A 264 -0.31 22.45 4.26
CA GLU A 264 -1.55 21.66 4.34
C GLU A 264 -1.25 20.18 4.15
N VAL A 265 -0.34 19.83 3.21
CA VAL A 265 0.19 18.49 3.04
C VAL A 265 0.74 17.97 4.36
N ALA A 266 1.61 18.73 5.04
CA ALA A 266 2.17 18.33 6.31
C ALA A 266 1.08 18.17 7.40
N THR A 267 0.05 19.01 7.39
CA THR A 267 -1.07 18.92 8.34
C THR A 267 -1.89 17.64 8.13
N ILE A 268 -2.23 17.30 6.87
CA ILE A 268 -2.95 16.08 6.54
C ILE A 268 -2.11 14.84 6.86
N LEU A 269 -0.83 14.84 6.46
CA LEU A 269 0.06 13.71 6.73
C LEU A 269 0.27 13.50 8.23
N ALA A 270 0.42 14.55 9.03
CA ALA A 270 0.53 14.44 10.48
C ALA A 270 -0.70 13.76 11.09
N ALA A 271 -1.91 14.15 10.67
CA ALA A 271 -3.16 13.54 11.12
C ALA A 271 -3.29 12.06 10.69
N GLN A 272 -2.85 11.72 9.48
CA GLN A 272 -2.96 10.35 8.94
C GLN A 272 -1.88 9.40 9.49
N THR A 273 -0.70 9.92 9.81
CA THR A 273 0.45 9.10 10.23
C THR A 273 0.64 9.05 11.74
N GLY A 274 0.13 10.04 12.47
CA GLY A 274 0.40 10.23 13.90
C GLY A 274 1.81 10.76 14.19
N LEU A 275 2.55 11.22 13.16
CA LEU A 275 3.88 11.81 13.31
C LEU A 275 3.81 13.33 13.49
N GLY A 276 4.85 13.90 14.09
CA GLY A 276 4.97 15.36 14.23
C GLY A 276 4.97 16.08 12.87
N LYS A 277 4.36 17.26 12.80
CA LYS A 277 4.26 18.04 11.56
C LYS A 277 5.63 18.34 10.94
N ASP A 278 6.65 18.59 11.75
CA ASP A 278 8.03 18.82 11.30
C ASP A 278 8.68 17.60 10.64
N VAL A 279 8.33 16.39 11.11
CA VAL A 279 8.78 15.12 10.53
C VAL A 279 8.15 14.92 9.15
N VAL A 280 6.82 15.03 9.07
CA VAL A 280 6.13 14.80 7.80
C VAL A 280 6.36 15.92 6.78
N ALA A 281 6.61 17.15 7.22
CA ALA A 281 7.03 18.24 6.34
C ALA A 281 8.38 17.96 5.69
N LEU A 282 9.35 17.46 6.47
CA LEU A 282 10.64 17.02 5.92
C LEU A 282 10.47 15.87 4.93
N ALA A 283 9.67 14.85 5.27
CA ALA A 283 9.37 13.74 4.37
C ALA A 283 8.73 14.22 3.06
N ALA A 284 7.70 15.06 3.14
CA ALA A 284 6.99 15.60 1.99
C ALA A 284 7.89 16.47 1.08
N SER A 285 8.87 17.17 1.65
CA SER A 285 9.81 17.99 0.87
C SER A 285 10.73 17.19 -0.06
N ARG A 286 10.85 15.86 0.17
CA ARG A 286 11.65 14.92 -0.64
C ARG A 286 10.83 14.17 -1.66
N TYR A 287 9.50 14.24 -1.56
CA TYR A 287 8.58 13.54 -2.45
C TYR A 287 8.37 14.34 -3.73
N ALA A 288 8.40 13.66 -4.87
CA ALA A 288 8.13 14.27 -6.17
C ALA A 288 6.70 13.91 -6.59
N TYR A 289 5.87 14.94 -6.74
CA TYR A 289 4.47 14.82 -7.16
C TYR A 289 4.33 14.91 -8.68
N GLY A 290 3.38 14.21 -9.24
CA GLY A 290 2.99 14.33 -10.65
C GLY A 290 2.88 12.99 -11.35
N VAL A 291 1.79 12.28 -11.05
CA VAL A 291 1.50 10.99 -11.71
C VAL A 291 1.47 11.12 -13.22
N LYS A 292 2.10 10.16 -13.89
CA LYS A 292 2.22 10.07 -15.35
C LYS A 292 1.94 8.64 -15.82
N PRO A 293 1.52 8.48 -17.09
CA PRO A 293 1.56 7.18 -17.74
C PRO A 293 2.99 6.62 -17.73
N VAL A 294 3.12 5.32 -17.52
CA VAL A 294 4.42 4.66 -17.44
C VAL A 294 5.11 4.69 -18.81
N SER A 295 6.24 5.38 -18.91
CA SER A 295 6.99 5.53 -20.16
C SER A 295 7.92 4.33 -20.42
N VAL A 296 8.39 4.23 -21.67
CA VAL A 296 9.38 3.22 -22.08
C VAL A 296 10.66 3.32 -21.24
N ASP A 297 11.13 4.54 -20.94
CA ASP A 297 12.34 4.76 -20.15
C ASP A 297 12.16 4.33 -18.69
N VAL A 298 10.97 4.56 -18.11
CA VAL A 298 10.63 4.10 -16.76
C VAL A 298 10.57 2.57 -16.72
N ILE A 299 10.00 1.91 -17.74
CA ILE A 299 10.02 0.43 -17.84
C ILE A 299 11.43 -0.10 -18.04
N ALA A 300 12.27 0.55 -18.83
CA ALA A 300 13.68 0.16 -18.97
C ALA A 300 14.44 0.31 -17.64
N SER A 301 14.14 1.37 -16.88
CA SER A 301 14.68 1.52 -15.51
C SER A 301 14.21 0.40 -14.59
N GLN A 302 12.93 0.07 -14.64
CA GLN A 302 12.33 -0.99 -13.84
C GLN A 302 12.90 -2.38 -14.22
N GLN A 303 13.21 -2.61 -15.50
CA GLN A 303 13.91 -3.84 -15.93
C GLN A 303 15.29 -3.95 -15.30
N ARG A 304 16.05 -2.85 -15.20
CA ARG A 304 17.37 -2.86 -14.50
C ARG A 304 17.25 -3.25 -13.03
N VAL A 305 16.16 -2.85 -12.35
CA VAL A 305 15.86 -3.29 -10.97
C VAL A 305 15.67 -4.82 -10.94
N ALA A 306 14.89 -5.36 -11.89
CA ALA A 306 14.66 -6.80 -12.01
C ALA A 306 15.95 -7.58 -12.28
N ASP A 307 16.78 -7.08 -13.20
CA ASP A 307 18.03 -7.72 -13.58
C ASP A 307 19.03 -7.74 -12.40
N ALA A 308 19.10 -6.66 -11.61
CA ALA A 308 19.94 -6.60 -10.43
C ALA A 308 19.53 -7.64 -9.36
N PHE A 309 18.25 -7.79 -9.08
CA PHE A 309 17.78 -8.83 -8.15
C PHE A 309 17.96 -10.24 -8.70
N SER A 310 17.77 -10.43 -10.01
CA SER A 310 17.97 -11.72 -10.68
C SER A 310 19.43 -12.16 -10.66
N SER A 311 20.36 -11.25 -10.96
CA SER A 311 21.81 -11.55 -10.97
C SER A 311 22.33 -12.03 -9.62
N LEU A 312 21.75 -11.53 -8.53
CA LEU A 312 22.06 -11.92 -7.16
C LEU A 312 21.21 -13.10 -6.65
N LYS A 313 20.37 -13.70 -7.50
CA LYS A 313 19.45 -14.79 -7.15
C LYS A 313 18.50 -14.45 -5.98
N LEU A 314 18.13 -13.16 -5.87
CA LEU A 314 17.22 -12.66 -4.84
C LEU A 314 15.74 -12.79 -5.24
N ILE A 315 15.47 -13.03 -6.52
CA ILE A 315 14.15 -13.43 -7.05
C ILE A 315 14.24 -14.85 -7.65
N PRO A 316 13.13 -15.62 -7.65
CA PRO A 316 13.14 -17.04 -8.03
C PRO A 316 13.43 -17.28 -9.51
N LYS A 317 13.14 -16.30 -10.38
CA LYS A 317 13.35 -16.39 -11.83
C LYS A 317 13.50 -15.01 -12.44
N PRO A 318 14.20 -14.85 -13.57
CA PRO A 318 14.18 -13.64 -14.37
C PRO A 318 12.76 -13.29 -14.82
N ILE A 319 12.46 -12.01 -14.95
CA ILE A 319 11.17 -11.51 -15.43
C ILE A 319 11.38 -10.47 -16.53
N VAL A 320 10.34 -10.32 -17.36
CA VAL A 320 10.23 -9.27 -18.35
C VAL A 320 9.19 -8.27 -17.85
N VAL A 321 9.64 -7.11 -17.39
CA VAL A 321 8.77 -6.12 -16.71
C VAL A 321 7.63 -5.64 -17.62
N LYS A 322 7.87 -5.49 -18.93
CA LYS A 322 6.85 -5.06 -19.89
C LYS A 322 5.62 -6.01 -19.96
N ASP A 323 5.74 -7.26 -19.53
CA ASP A 323 4.61 -8.21 -19.51
C ASP A 323 3.55 -7.80 -18.47
N ALA A 324 3.92 -6.94 -17.52
CA ALA A 324 3.03 -6.33 -16.55
C ALA A 324 2.42 -4.99 -17.02
N LEU A 325 2.49 -4.66 -18.30
CA LEU A 325 1.78 -3.53 -18.88
C LEU A 325 0.41 -3.97 -19.43
N LEU A 326 -0.54 -3.04 -19.44
CA LEU A 326 -1.77 -3.19 -20.23
C LEU A 326 -1.49 -2.87 -21.70
N PRO A 327 -2.21 -3.52 -22.64
CA PRO A 327 -2.17 -3.10 -24.04
C PRO A 327 -2.52 -1.61 -24.19
N ALA A 328 -1.77 -0.89 -25.03
CA ALA A 328 -1.87 0.57 -25.19
C ALA A 328 -3.30 1.09 -25.46
N ARG A 329 -4.20 0.26 -26.00
CA ARG A 329 -5.61 0.62 -26.28
C ARG A 329 -6.48 0.70 -25.02
N GLN A 330 -6.06 0.16 -23.88
CA GLN A 330 -6.90 0.10 -22.66
C GLN A 330 -6.69 1.30 -21.71
N LEU A 331 -5.57 2.01 -21.81
CA LEU A 331 -5.29 3.22 -21.01
C LEU A 331 -5.43 4.51 -21.84
N ALA A 332 -5.47 4.39 -23.17
CA ALA A 332 -5.64 5.51 -24.09
C ALA A 332 -7.11 5.66 -24.45
N THR A 333 -7.91 6.26 -23.56
CA THR A 333 -9.24 6.73 -23.92
C THR A 333 -9.31 8.23 -23.72
N SER A 334 -9.42 8.91 -24.90
CA SER A 334 -10.06 10.22 -25.08
C SER A 334 -9.35 11.43 -24.46
N ALA A 335 -8.21 11.83 -25.04
CA ALA A 335 -8.06 13.24 -25.34
C ALA A 335 -9.16 13.61 -26.37
N LYS A 336 -10.29 14.13 -25.91
CA LYS A 336 -11.23 14.96 -26.65
C LYS A 336 -11.57 16.15 -25.80
#